data_0bdbd9f083d8f42805fef0b2c5405c91
#
_entry.id   0bdbd9f083d8f42805fef0b2c5405c91
#
_cell.length_a   1.000
_cell.length_b   1.000
_cell.length_c   1.000
_cell.angle_alpha   90.00
_cell.angle_beta   90.00
_cell.angle_gamma   90.00
#
_symmetry.space_group_name_H-M   'P 1'
#
loop_
_entity.id
_entity.type
_entity.pdbx_description
1 polymer ?
#
loop_
_entity_poly.entity_id
_entity_poly.type
_entity_poly.pdbx_seq_one_letter_code
_entity_poly.pdbx_strand_id
1 'polypeptide(L)'
;MRLEIKDLHVHYGKIEAIKGVSVVVNEGEIVTLIGANGAGKTTMLKTISGLRPVTSGQILFNGEDISKMPAHKRADLGLAQAPEGRGIFVGMSVLENLEMGKYNRKDRKKEMAEDLEKVYHLFPRLKERAFQAGGTLSGGEQQMLAIGRALMSRPKVLLLDEPSMGLAPLMIQNIFNIITEINKTGVTILLVEQNAQQALQRAHRAYVLEVGHVVKEAKAQDLLNDPAVRAAYLGTGAH
;
A
#
# COMPACT_ATOMS: atom_id res chain seq x y z
N MET A 1 13.95 8.60 -7.20
CA MET A 1 12.55 9.03 -6.90
C MET A 1 12.36 9.14 -5.39
N ARG A 2 11.50 10.05 -4.92
CA ARG A 2 11.27 10.23 -3.47
C ARG A 2 9.84 10.70 -3.23
N LEU A 3 9.12 10.04 -2.35
CA LEU A 3 7.87 10.52 -1.78
C LEU A 3 8.17 11.11 -0.40
N GLU A 4 7.79 12.36 -0.19
CA GLU A 4 8.09 13.09 1.04
C GLU A 4 6.82 13.78 1.54
N ILE A 5 6.47 13.51 2.78
CA ILE A 5 5.38 14.12 3.50
C ILE A 5 5.99 15.05 4.54
N LYS A 6 5.55 16.30 4.58
CA LYS A 6 6.09 17.34 5.48
C LYS A 6 4.97 17.97 6.28
N ASP A 7 5.06 17.83 7.59
CA ASP A 7 4.17 18.46 8.57
C ASP A 7 2.70 18.37 8.17
N LEU A 8 2.28 17.14 7.82
CA LEU A 8 0.95 16.87 7.28
C LEU A 8 -0.11 16.91 8.37
N HIS A 9 -1.16 17.70 8.14
CA HIS A 9 -2.36 17.77 8.97
C HIS A 9 -3.59 17.39 8.14
N VAL A 10 -4.45 16.54 8.70
CA VAL A 10 -5.69 16.09 8.03
C VAL A 10 -6.83 16.04 9.04
N HIS A 11 -7.96 16.67 8.67
CA HIS A 11 -9.16 16.74 9.49
C HIS A 11 -10.36 16.02 8.87
N TYR A 12 -11.19 15.47 9.74
CA TYR A 12 -12.55 15.01 9.48
C TYR A 12 -13.51 15.90 10.27
N GLY A 13 -14.01 16.97 9.66
CA GLY A 13 -14.75 18.01 10.39
C GLY A 13 -13.89 18.63 11.48
N LYS A 14 -14.27 18.46 12.74
CA LYS A 14 -13.53 18.97 13.90
C LYS A 14 -12.44 18.02 14.43
N ILE A 15 -12.38 16.78 13.93
CA ILE A 15 -11.44 15.78 14.42
C ILE A 15 -10.18 15.83 13.57
N GLU A 16 -9.04 16.12 14.19
CA GLU A 16 -7.73 16.04 13.55
C GLU A 16 -7.21 14.60 13.61
N ALA A 17 -7.19 13.95 12.45
CA ALA A 17 -6.78 12.54 12.32
C ALA A 17 -5.27 12.38 12.07
N ILE A 18 -4.62 13.35 11.45
CA ILE A 18 -3.18 13.43 11.22
C ILE A 18 -2.69 14.77 11.74
N LYS A 19 -1.65 14.77 12.56
CA LYS A 19 -1.23 15.89 13.41
C LYS A 19 0.27 16.17 13.25
N GLY A 20 0.63 16.88 12.16
CA GLY A 20 2.02 17.26 11.91
C GLY A 20 2.93 16.08 11.55
N VAL A 21 2.42 15.14 10.77
CA VAL A 21 3.19 13.93 10.40
C VAL A 21 4.16 14.22 9.27
N SER A 22 5.43 13.80 9.46
CA SER A 22 6.46 13.82 8.43
C SER A 22 6.97 12.39 8.17
N VAL A 23 7.00 11.99 6.90
CA VAL A 23 7.43 10.65 6.44
C VAL A 23 8.20 10.80 5.13
N VAL A 24 9.24 10.02 4.98
CA VAL A 24 10.04 9.93 3.74
C VAL A 24 10.09 8.49 3.27
N VAL A 25 9.84 8.28 1.98
CA VAL A 25 9.99 7.01 1.29
C VAL A 25 10.94 7.21 0.12
N ASN A 26 12.12 6.60 0.17
CA ASN A 26 13.09 6.69 -0.90
C ASN A 26 12.82 5.64 -1.98
N GLU A 27 13.42 5.85 -3.16
CA GLU A 27 13.29 4.92 -4.29
C GLU A 27 13.75 3.52 -3.92
N GLY A 28 12.94 2.53 -4.30
CA GLY A 28 13.25 1.12 -4.04
C GLY A 28 13.10 0.69 -2.58
N GLU A 29 12.70 1.57 -1.67
CA GLU A 29 12.42 1.19 -0.29
C GLU A 29 11.04 0.53 -0.15
N ILE A 30 10.95 -0.41 0.79
CA ILE A 30 9.71 -0.77 1.48
C ILE A 30 9.72 -0.01 2.80
N VAL A 31 8.82 0.95 2.96
CA VAL A 31 8.60 1.65 4.23
C VAL A 31 7.25 1.21 4.79
N THR A 32 7.18 0.92 6.08
CA THR A 32 5.91 0.57 6.70
C THR A 32 5.47 1.58 7.77
N LEU A 33 4.17 1.84 7.83
CA LEU A 33 3.52 2.54 8.94
C LEU A 33 2.83 1.50 9.81
N ILE A 34 3.28 1.36 11.04
CA ILE A 34 2.65 0.50 12.04
C ILE A 34 1.97 1.35 13.10
N GLY A 35 0.94 0.80 13.75
CA GLY A 35 0.18 1.50 14.78
C GLY A 35 -1.17 0.84 15.00
N ALA A 36 -1.81 1.17 16.11
CA ALA A 36 -3.13 0.66 16.48
C ALA A 36 -4.22 1.10 15.46
N ASN A 37 -5.39 0.46 15.53
CA ASN A 37 -6.56 0.90 14.78
C ASN A 37 -6.95 2.32 15.21
N GLY A 38 -7.28 3.16 14.21
CA GLY A 38 -7.55 4.58 14.46
C GLY A 38 -6.31 5.48 14.62
N ALA A 39 -5.08 4.96 14.53
CA ALA A 39 -3.87 5.77 14.61
C ALA A 39 -3.70 6.79 13.44
N GLY A 40 -4.47 6.65 12.36
CA GLY A 40 -4.40 7.53 11.18
C GLY A 40 -3.77 6.91 9.94
N LYS A 41 -3.35 5.64 9.98
CA LYS A 41 -2.62 4.95 8.89
C LYS A 41 -3.35 5.02 7.54
N THR A 42 -4.58 4.54 7.46
CA THR A 42 -5.42 4.60 6.24
C THR A 42 -5.72 6.04 5.80
N THR A 43 -5.91 6.96 6.76
CA THR A 43 -6.06 8.39 6.46
C THR A 43 -4.85 8.93 5.73
N MET A 44 -3.66 8.56 6.17
CA MET A 44 -2.40 8.94 5.53
C MET A 44 -2.34 8.46 4.08
N LEU A 45 -2.60 7.16 3.83
CA LEU A 45 -2.60 6.63 2.46
C LEU A 45 -3.65 7.30 1.57
N LYS A 46 -4.87 7.49 2.06
CA LYS A 46 -5.93 8.19 1.33
C LYS A 46 -5.56 9.64 1.01
N THR A 47 -4.80 10.29 1.88
CA THR A 47 -4.35 11.65 1.65
C THR A 47 -3.21 11.69 0.62
N ILE A 48 -2.26 10.75 0.67
CA ILE A 48 -1.18 10.62 -0.31
C ILE A 48 -1.74 10.30 -1.69
N SER A 49 -2.74 9.44 -1.80
CA SER A 49 -3.37 9.10 -3.08
C SER A 49 -4.32 10.18 -3.62
N GLY A 50 -4.63 11.21 -2.84
CA GLY A 50 -5.53 12.31 -3.24
C GLY A 50 -7.01 11.99 -3.07
N LEU A 51 -7.35 10.90 -2.40
CA LEU A 51 -8.73 10.53 -2.03
C LEU A 51 -9.22 11.31 -0.80
N ARG A 52 -8.31 11.93 -0.05
CA ARG A 52 -8.59 12.82 1.07
C ARG A 52 -7.82 14.13 0.90
N PRO A 53 -8.45 15.30 1.08
CA PRO A 53 -7.75 16.56 0.98
C PRO A 53 -6.78 16.76 2.16
N VAL A 54 -5.66 17.44 1.88
CA VAL A 54 -4.71 17.96 2.86
C VAL A 54 -5.33 19.16 3.56
N THR A 55 -5.26 19.25 4.88
CA THR A 55 -5.65 20.47 5.62
C THR A 55 -4.50 21.48 5.62
N SER A 56 -3.31 21.04 6.02
CA SER A 56 -2.07 21.82 5.92
C SER A 56 -0.85 20.89 5.81
N GLY A 57 0.32 21.44 5.55
CA GLY A 57 1.52 20.67 5.23
C GLY A 57 1.66 20.37 3.75
N GLN A 58 2.59 19.51 3.39
CA GLN A 58 2.94 19.25 1.99
C GLN A 58 3.15 17.75 1.72
N ILE A 59 2.77 17.33 0.51
CA ILE A 59 3.11 16.03 -0.07
C ILE A 59 3.93 16.31 -1.32
N LEU A 60 5.20 15.92 -1.32
CA LEU A 60 6.10 16.09 -2.44
C LEU A 60 6.38 14.75 -3.12
N PHE A 61 6.26 14.71 -4.42
CA PHE A 61 6.61 13.57 -5.25
C PHE A 61 7.71 13.97 -6.23
N ASN A 62 8.91 13.46 -6.06
CA ASN A 62 10.12 13.89 -6.81
C ASN A 62 10.39 15.41 -6.71
N GLY A 63 10.08 16.01 -5.57
CA GLY A 63 10.24 17.45 -5.34
C GLY A 63 9.06 18.30 -5.84
N GLU A 64 8.13 17.73 -6.60
CA GLU A 64 6.90 18.42 -7.02
C GLU A 64 5.84 18.35 -5.90
N ASP A 65 5.23 19.47 -5.56
CA ASP A 65 4.13 19.52 -4.59
C ASP A 65 2.83 19.03 -5.22
N ILE A 66 2.38 17.86 -4.76
CA ILE A 66 1.14 17.23 -5.21
C ILE A 66 -0.02 17.38 -4.21
N SER A 67 0.13 18.16 -3.15
CA SER A 67 -0.83 18.27 -2.04
C SER A 67 -2.25 18.63 -2.51
N LYS A 68 -2.37 19.50 -3.52
CA LYS A 68 -3.65 19.92 -4.11
C LYS A 68 -4.01 19.20 -5.41
N MET A 69 -3.13 18.28 -5.87
CA MET A 69 -3.33 17.55 -7.12
C MET A 69 -4.43 16.51 -6.95
N PRO A 70 -5.42 16.40 -7.86
CA PRO A 70 -6.48 15.39 -7.79
C PRO A 70 -5.93 13.98 -7.99
N ALA A 71 -6.62 12.98 -7.42
CA ALA A 71 -6.18 11.57 -7.38
C ALA A 71 -5.76 11.01 -8.76
N HIS A 72 -6.56 11.26 -9.81
CA HIS A 72 -6.25 10.75 -11.15
C HIS A 72 -4.93 11.29 -11.69
N LYS A 73 -4.58 12.56 -11.40
CA LYS A 73 -3.30 13.15 -11.80
C LYS A 73 -2.13 12.54 -11.03
N ARG A 74 -2.33 12.22 -9.74
CA ARG A 74 -1.30 11.49 -8.95
C ARG A 74 -1.08 10.08 -9.49
N ALA A 75 -2.14 9.42 -9.95
CA ALA A 75 -2.04 8.13 -10.63
C ALA A 75 -1.22 8.23 -11.92
N ASP A 76 -1.39 9.30 -12.72
CA ASP A 76 -0.60 9.56 -13.94
C ASP A 76 0.90 9.74 -13.63
N LEU A 77 1.26 10.24 -12.43
CA LEU A 77 2.65 10.34 -11.97
C LEU A 77 3.26 8.99 -11.57
N GLY A 78 2.44 7.95 -11.38
CA GLY A 78 2.84 6.61 -10.98
C GLY A 78 2.58 6.28 -9.51
N LEU A 79 1.63 6.95 -8.86
CA LEU A 79 1.12 6.57 -7.54
C LEU A 79 -0.08 5.64 -7.71
N ALA A 80 0.01 4.39 -7.24
CA ALA A 80 -1.11 3.47 -7.21
C ALA A 80 -1.40 3.00 -5.79
N GLN A 81 -2.66 2.69 -5.51
CA GLN A 81 -3.10 2.19 -4.20
C GLN A 81 -3.91 0.90 -4.35
N ALA A 82 -3.59 -0.11 -3.54
CA ALA A 82 -4.50 -1.19 -3.22
C ALA A 82 -5.15 -0.86 -1.86
N PRO A 83 -6.44 -0.49 -1.83
CA PRO A 83 -7.08 -0.01 -0.61
C PRO A 83 -7.43 -1.14 0.34
N GLU A 84 -7.67 -0.82 1.60
CA GLU A 84 -8.33 -1.70 2.55
C GLU A 84 -9.68 -2.20 1.99
N GLY A 85 -10.05 -3.44 2.31
CA GLY A 85 -11.28 -4.04 1.80
C GLY A 85 -11.21 -4.45 0.32
N ARG A 86 -9.98 -4.49 -0.27
CA ARG A 86 -9.67 -4.98 -1.62
C ARG A 86 -10.16 -4.09 -2.75
N GLY A 87 -11.38 -3.55 -2.67
CA GLY A 87 -11.97 -2.62 -3.65
C GLY A 87 -12.03 -3.15 -5.08
N ILE A 88 -12.19 -4.48 -5.27
CA ILE A 88 -12.34 -5.10 -6.59
C ILE A 88 -13.73 -4.85 -7.17
N PHE A 89 -13.86 -4.95 -8.48
CA PHE A 89 -15.15 -4.93 -9.17
C PHE A 89 -15.73 -6.35 -9.17
N VAL A 90 -16.63 -6.63 -8.24
CA VAL A 90 -17.15 -7.99 -7.96
C VAL A 90 -17.89 -8.62 -9.14
N GLY A 91 -18.55 -7.81 -9.97
CA GLY A 91 -19.28 -8.25 -11.15
C GLY A 91 -18.43 -8.43 -12.42
N MET A 92 -17.17 -7.95 -12.38
CA MET A 92 -16.21 -8.11 -13.47
C MET A 92 -15.40 -9.39 -13.29
N SER A 93 -14.95 -9.98 -14.40
CA SER A 93 -13.97 -11.07 -14.36
C SER A 93 -12.63 -10.62 -13.80
N VAL A 94 -11.76 -11.57 -13.44
CA VAL A 94 -10.38 -11.31 -13.03
C VAL A 94 -9.64 -10.49 -14.09
N LEU A 95 -9.74 -10.90 -15.36
CA LEU A 95 -9.08 -10.21 -16.48
C LEU A 95 -9.58 -8.77 -16.62
N GLU A 96 -10.90 -8.54 -16.62
CA GLU A 96 -11.46 -7.20 -16.70
C GLU A 96 -11.04 -6.31 -15.52
N ASN A 97 -10.99 -6.86 -14.30
CA ASN A 97 -10.46 -6.14 -13.15
C ASN A 97 -9.00 -5.71 -13.36
N LEU A 98 -8.14 -6.59 -13.89
CA LEU A 98 -6.74 -6.27 -14.17
C LEU A 98 -6.64 -5.20 -15.27
N GLU A 99 -7.43 -5.32 -16.33
CA GLU A 99 -7.46 -4.35 -17.43
C GLU A 99 -7.87 -2.94 -16.96
N MET A 100 -8.78 -2.83 -15.98
CA MET A 100 -9.13 -1.55 -15.36
C MET A 100 -7.93 -0.85 -14.71
N GLY A 101 -6.91 -1.59 -14.25
CA GLY A 101 -5.71 -1.01 -13.66
C GLY A 101 -4.89 -0.14 -14.62
N LYS A 102 -5.06 -0.29 -15.92
CA LYS A 102 -4.37 0.51 -16.94
C LYS A 102 -5.19 1.69 -17.49
N TYR A 103 -6.35 1.99 -16.91
CA TYR A 103 -7.32 2.96 -17.47
C TYR A 103 -6.70 4.30 -17.89
N ASN A 104 -5.71 4.80 -17.16
CA ASN A 104 -5.03 6.07 -17.47
C ASN A 104 -3.90 5.94 -18.50
N ARG A 105 -3.60 4.73 -18.99
CA ARG A 105 -2.47 4.47 -19.89
C ARG A 105 -2.94 4.36 -21.32
N LYS A 106 -2.20 4.98 -22.26
CA LYS A 106 -2.45 4.94 -23.70
C LYS A 106 -1.62 3.87 -24.41
N ASP A 107 -1.37 2.74 -23.74
CA ASP A 107 -0.49 1.69 -24.25
C ASP A 107 -1.14 0.88 -25.38
N ARG A 108 -0.27 0.26 -26.20
CA ARG A 108 -0.67 -0.70 -27.22
C ARG A 108 -1.08 -2.04 -26.58
N LYS A 109 -1.84 -2.86 -27.30
CA LYS A 109 -2.26 -4.21 -26.85
C LYS A 109 -1.10 -5.11 -26.42
N LYS A 110 0.07 -5.00 -27.12
CA LYS A 110 1.26 -5.78 -26.79
C LYS A 110 1.80 -5.48 -25.39
N GLU A 111 1.92 -4.21 -25.04
CA GLU A 111 2.43 -3.77 -23.72
C GLU A 111 1.50 -4.20 -22.58
N MET A 112 0.19 -4.23 -22.84
CA MET A 112 -0.79 -4.75 -21.89
C MET A 112 -0.61 -6.25 -21.65
N ALA A 113 -0.39 -7.03 -22.71
CA ALA A 113 -0.18 -8.46 -22.60
C ALA A 113 1.09 -8.78 -21.79
N GLU A 114 2.16 -8.01 -22.00
CA GLU A 114 3.41 -8.14 -21.22
C GLU A 114 3.20 -7.85 -19.73
N ASP A 115 2.40 -6.84 -19.38
CA ASP A 115 2.10 -6.53 -17.98
C ASP A 115 1.19 -7.57 -17.34
N LEU A 116 0.20 -8.09 -18.09
CA LEU A 116 -0.63 -9.21 -17.62
C LEU A 116 0.21 -10.45 -17.31
N GLU A 117 1.17 -10.80 -18.17
CA GLU A 117 2.06 -11.95 -17.91
C GLU A 117 2.93 -11.73 -16.66
N LYS A 118 3.41 -10.50 -16.40
CA LYS A 118 4.13 -10.16 -15.16
C LYS A 118 3.24 -10.34 -13.92
N VAL A 119 1.98 -9.85 -14.00
CA VAL A 119 1.02 -10.01 -12.91
C VAL A 119 0.68 -11.50 -12.71
N TYR A 120 0.48 -12.25 -13.77
CA TYR A 120 0.22 -13.68 -13.70
C TYR A 120 1.41 -14.50 -13.19
N HIS A 121 2.63 -14.04 -13.45
CA HIS A 121 3.82 -14.64 -12.84
C HIS A 121 3.84 -14.49 -11.31
N LEU A 122 3.48 -13.31 -10.80
CA LEU A 122 3.34 -13.06 -9.37
C LEU A 122 2.13 -13.76 -8.75
N PHE A 123 1.05 -13.89 -9.51
CA PHE A 123 -0.24 -14.42 -9.08
C PHE A 123 -0.78 -15.49 -10.02
N PRO A 124 -0.18 -16.71 -10.09
CA PRO A 124 -0.59 -17.75 -11.05
C PRO A 124 -2.08 -18.12 -10.95
N ARG A 125 -2.66 -18.08 -9.75
CA ARG A 125 -4.08 -18.34 -9.53
C ARG A 125 -5.01 -17.39 -10.25
N LEU A 126 -4.58 -16.13 -10.45
CA LEU A 126 -5.37 -15.17 -11.23
C LEU A 126 -5.40 -15.54 -12.72
N LYS A 127 -4.31 -16.12 -13.27
CA LYS A 127 -4.28 -16.63 -14.64
C LYS A 127 -5.24 -17.80 -14.83
N GLU A 128 -5.22 -18.76 -13.92
CA GLU A 128 -6.12 -19.93 -13.94
C GLU A 128 -7.60 -19.53 -13.91
N ARG A 129 -7.90 -18.38 -13.29
CA ARG A 129 -9.25 -17.87 -13.06
C ARG A 129 -9.58 -16.60 -13.84
N ALA A 130 -8.86 -16.33 -14.93
CA ALA A 130 -8.92 -15.07 -15.67
C ALA A 130 -10.35 -14.65 -16.06
N PHE A 131 -11.20 -15.61 -16.39
CA PHE A 131 -12.59 -15.38 -16.81
C PHE A 131 -13.62 -15.57 -15.68
N GLN A 132 -13.18 -15.90 -14.47
CA GLN A 132 -14.05 -16.03 -13.29
C GLN A 132 -14.42 -14.64 -12.75
N ALA A 133 -15.67 -14.48 -12.28
CA ALA A 133 -16.11 -13.23 -11.64
C ALA A 133 -15.32 -12.97 -10.34
N GLY A 134 -14.81 -11.75 -10.18
CA GLY A 134 -13.98 -11.37 -9.03
C GLY A 134 -14.65 -11.60 -7.68
N GLY A 135 -15.97 -11.40 -7.61
CA GLY A 135 -16.75 -11.62 -6.38
C GLY A 135 -16.80 -13.07 -5.90
N THR A 136 -16.49 -14.06 -6.76
CA THR A 136 -16.51 -15.48 -6.42
C THR A 136 -15.16 -16.02 -5.97
N LEU A 137 -14.12 -15.19 -5.99
CA LEU A 137 -12.80 -15.53 -5.51
C LEU A 137 -12.75 -15.61 -3.98
N SER A 138 -11.82 -16.41 -3.45
CA SER A 138 -11.49 -16.39 -2.02
C SER A 138 -10.95 -15.02 -1.60
N GLY A 139 -10.99 -14.71 -0.29
CA GLY A 139 -10.49 -13.44 0.23
C GLY A 139 -9.03 -13.17 -0.14
N GLY A 140 -8.17 -14.18 -0.11
CA GLY A 140 -6.77 -14.05 -0.51
C GLY A 140 -6.60 -13.79 -2.01
N GLU A 141 -7.38 -14.48 -2.86
CA GLU A 141 -7.35 -14.25 -4.31
C GLU A 141 -7.88 -12.85 -4.69
N GLN A 142 -8.91 -12.35 -3.98
CA GLN A 142 -9.38 -10.99 -4.15
C GLN A 142 -8.31 -9.95 -3.76
N GLN A 143 -7.52 -10.23 -2.72
CA GLN A 143 -6.40 -9.38 -2.33
C GLN A 143 -5.29 -9.38 -3.39
N MET A 144 -4.96 -10.55 -3.92
CA MET A 144 -4.03 -10.68 -5.05
C MET A 144 -4.53 -9.91 -6.28
N LEU A 145 -5.84 -9.98 -6.56
CA LEU A 145 -6.46 -9.25 -7.66
C LEU A 145 -6.37 -7.73 -7.47
N ALA A 146 -6.61 -7.22 -6.26
CA ALA A 146 -6.49 -5.80 -5.94
C ALA A 146 -5.05 -5.29 -6.14
N ILE A 147 -4.05 -6.05 -5.67
CA ILE A 147 -2.63 -5.72 -5.85
C ILE A 147 -2.26 -5.84 -7.34
N GLY A 148 -2.66 -6.92 -8.02
CA GLY A 148 -2.41 -7.12 -9.44
C GLY A 148 -2.98 -6.00 -10.30
N ARG A 149 -4.20 -5.55 -10.01
CA ARG A 149 -4.81 -4.40 -10.68
C ARG A 149 -4.00 -3.12 -10.48
N ALA A 150 -3.50 -2.86 -9.26
CA ALA A 150 -2.66 -1.70 -9.00
C ALA A 150 -1.34 -1.78 -9.79
N LEU A 151 -0.74 -2.96 -9.95
CA LEU A 151 0.48 -3.18 -10.72
C LEU A 151 0.29 -2.93 -12.22
N MET A 152 -0.91 -3.16 -12.76
CA MET A 152 -1.23 -2.89 -14.18
C MET A 152 -1.08 -1.41 -14.55
N SER A 153 -1.06 -0.49 -13.58
CA SER A 153 -0.76 0.93 -13.81
C SER A 153 0.73 1.22 -14.00
N ARG A 154 1.64 0.24 -13.83
CA ARG A 154 3.11 0.38 -13.75
C ARG A 154 3.52 1.42 -12.71
N PRO A 155 3.15 1.22 -11.44
CA PRO A 155 3.39 2.22 -10.43
C PRO A 155 4.90 2.39 -10.14
N LYS A 156 5.28 3.64 -9.87
CA LYS A 156 6.58 3.97 -9.26
C LYS A 156 6.51 3.80 -7.74
N VAL A 157 5.35 4.16 -7.15
CA VAL A 157 5.03 3.95 -5.74
C VAL A 157 3.72 3.19 -5.62
N LEU A 158 3.76 2.10 -4.88
CA LEU A 158 2.60 1.29 -4.53
C LEU A 158 2.25 1.51 -3.06
N LEU A 159 1.04 2.00 -2.83
CA LEU A 159 0.47 2.19 -1.50
C LEU A 159 -0.40 0.97 -1.16
N LEU A 160 -0.08 0.27 -0.07
CA LEU A 160 -0.79 -0.94 0.37
C LEU A 160 -1.43 -0.69 1.74
N ASP A 161 -2.76 -0.80 1.80
CA ASP A 161 -3.55 -0.53 2.99
C ASP A 161 -4.06 -1.84 3.59
N GLU A 162 -3.38 -2.30 4.65
CA GLU A 162 -3.66 -3.54 5.41
C GLU A 162 -3.88 -4.78 4.51
N PRO A 163 -2.93 -5.10 3.61
CA PRO A 163 -3.10 -6.17 2.64
C PRO A 163 -3.23 -7.56 3.25
N SER A 164 -2.84 -7.74 4.52
CA SER A 164 -2.96 -9.04 5.23
C SER A 164 -4.27 -9.21 6.01
N MET A 165 -5.10 -8.16 6.10
CA MET A 165 -6.28 -8.18 6.97
C MET A 165 -7.30 -9.24 6.54
N GLY A 166 -7.74 -10.07 7.51
CA GLY A 166 -8.76 -11.11 7.30
C GLY A 166 -8.30 -12.28 6.45
N LEU A 167 -6.98 -12.48 6.30
CA LEU A 167 -6.41 -13.62 5.58
C LEU A 167 -5.96 -14.73 6.52
N ALA A 168 -5.98 -15.97 6.02
CA ALA A 168 -5.41 -17.12 6.73
C ALA A 168 -3.86 -16.98 6.84
N PRO A 169 -3.22 -17.53 7.88
CA PRO A 169 -1.78 -17.35 8.14
C PRO A 169 -0.87 -17.64 6.94
N LEU A 170 -1.14 -18.71 6.21
CA LEU A 170 -0.37 -19.09 5.02
C LEU A 170 -0.51 -18.04 3.90
N MET A 171 -1.68 -17.45 3.75
CA MET A 171 -1.94 -16.42 2.76
C MET A 171 -1.26 -15.08 3.14
N ILE A 172 -1.18 -14.77 4.44
CA ILE A 172 -0.43 -13.62 4.95
C ILE A 172 1.04 -13.74 4.52
N GLN A 173 1.68 -14.88 4.79
CA GLN A 173 3.07 -15.10 4.40
C GLN A 173 3.26 -14.95 2.88
N ASN A 174 2.33 -15.49 2.09
CA ASN A 174 2.39 -15.41 0.64
C ASN A 174 2.29 -13.95 0.14
N ILE A 175 1.35 -13.17 0.67
CA ILE A 175 1.20 -11.74 0.31
C ILE A 175 2.48 -10.96 0.64
N PHE A 176 3.08 -11.17 1.81
CA PHE A 176 4.33 -10.48 2.17
C PHE A 176 5.52 -10.90 1.30
N ASN A 177 5.61 -12.16 0.89
CA ASN A 177 6.61 -12.61 -0.06
C ASN A 177 6.42 -11.91 -1.42
N ILE A 178 5.19 -11.84 -1.91
CA ILE A 178 4.86 -11.14 -3.15
C ILE A 178 5.19 -9.64 -3.06
N ILE A 179 4.91 -8.97 -1.94
CA ILE A 179 5.29 -7.58 -1.71
C ILE A 179 6.82 -7.41 -1.87
N THR A 180 7.60 -8.34 -1.32
CA THR A 180 9.05 -8.34 -1.47
C THR A 180 9.47 -8.53 -2.95
N GLU A 181 8.84 -9.46 -3.66
CA GLU A 181 9.13 -9.68 -5.09
C GLU A 181 8.77 -8.45 -5.94
N ILE A 182 7.62 -7.81 -5.68
CA ILE A 182 7.25 -6.55 -6.33
C ILE A 182 8.32 -5.47 -6.10
N ASN A 183 8.82 -5.33 -4.87
CA ASN A 183 9.86 -4.33 -4.57
C ASN A 183 11.16 -4.63 -5.30
N LYS A 184 11.57 -5.90 -5.45
CA LYS A 184 12.76 -6.30 -6.22
C LYS A 184 12.69 -5.89 -7.70
N THR A 185 11.49 -5.66 -8.25
CA THR A 185 11.33 -5.11 -9.62
C THR A 185 11.58 -3.60 -9.70
N GLY A 186 11.92 -2.94 -8.58
CA GLY A 186 12.19 -1.50 -8.50
C GLY A 186 10.99 -0.66 -8.05
N VAL A 187 9.84 -1.26 -7.74
CA VAL A 187 8.67 -0.55 -7.22
C VAL A 187 8.91 -0.13 -5.77
N THR A 188 8.77 1.14 -5.47
CA THR A 188 8.79 1.68 -4.10
C THR A 188 7.46 1.36 -3.40
N ILE A 189 7.50 0.95 -2.14
CA ILE A 189 6.30 0.51 -1.43
C ILE A 189 6.13 1.29 -0.12
N LEU A 190 4.96 1.88 0.07
CA LEU A 190 4.50 2.35 1.37
C LEU A 190 3.38 1.43 1.85
N LEU A 191 3.68 0.67 2.91
CA LEU A 191 2.84 -0.36 3.48
C LEU A 191 2.24 0.11 4.80
N VAL A 192 0.94 0.05 4.93
CA VAL A 192 0.23 0.20 6.20
C VAL A 192 -0.22 -1.17 6.66
N GLU A 193 0.09 -1.52 7.91
CA GLU A 193 -0.25 -2.82 8.46
C GLU A 193 -0.56 -2.76 9.95
N GLN A 194 -1.47 -3.62 10.39
CA GLN A 194 -1.68 -3.95 11.79
C GLN A 194 -0.77 -5.10 12.22
N ASN A 195 -0.46 -6.03 11.32
CA ASN A 195 0.50 -7.12 11.56
C ASN A 195 1.93 -6.57 11.52
N ALA A 196 2.30 -5.85 12.60
CA ALA A 196 3.58 -5.16 12.69
C ALA A 196 4.77 -6.10 12.52
N GLN A 197 4.69 -7.33 13.04
CA GLN A 197 5.78 -8.30 12.96
C GLN A 197 6.11 -8.65 11.49
N GLN A 198 5.10 -9.02 10.70
CA GLN A 198 5.30 -9.37 9.29
C GLN A 198 5.75 -8.15 8.47
N ALA A 199 5.19 -6.97 8.74
CA ALA A 199 5.55 -5.74 8.06
C ALA A 199 7.02 -5.36 8.32
N LEU A 200 7.44 -5.35 9.59
CA LEU A 200 8.82 -5.01 9.99
C LEU A 200 9.86 -6.01 9.45
N GLN A 201 9.50 -7.30 9.34
CA GLN A 201 10.40 -8.32 8.76
C GLN A 201 10.71 -8.09 7.26
N ARG A 202 9.87 -7.34 6.55
CA ARG A 202 10.00 -7.08 5.10
C ARG A 202 10.40 -5.65 4.78
N ALA A 203 10.15 -4.71 5.68
CA ALA A 203 10.45 -3.30 5.48
C ALA A 203 11.93 -2.98 5.70
N HIS A 204 12.42 -1.95 5.03
CA HIS A 204 13.73 -1.35 5.27
C HIS A 204 13.68 -0.39 6.45
N ARG A 205 12.63 0.45 6.50
CA ARG A 205 12.38 1.44 7.54
C ARG A 205 10.92 1.42 7.95
N ALA A 206 10.64 1.89 9.17
CA ALA A 206 9.28 1.99 9.64
C ALA A 206 9.06 3.23 10.50
N TYR A 207 7.81 3.65 10.51
CA TYR A 207 7.27 4.70 11.36
C TYR A 207 6.20 4.10 12.26
N VAL A 208 6.25 4.42 13.55
CA VAL A 208 5.20 4.07 14.51
C VAL A 208 4.25 5.27 14.62
N LEU A 209 2.99 5.03 14.30
CA LEU A 209 1.95 6.05 14.31
C LEU A 209 1.02 5.82 15.52
N GLU A 210 0.84 6.85 16.35
CA GLU A 210 -0.08 6.83 17.49
C GLU A 210 -0.92 8.10 17.50
N VAL A 211 -2.24 7.94 17.52
CA VAL A 211 -3.22 9.03 17.64
C VAL A 211 -2.93 10.22 16.72
N GLY A 212 -2.53 9.91 15.47
CA GLY A 212 -2.23 10.92 14.44
C GLY A 212 -0.83 11.50 14.46
N HIS A 213 0.08 11.03 15.31
CA HIS A 213 1.47 11.46 15.40
C HIS A 213 2.45 10.32 15.04
N VAL A 214 3.58 10.65 14.45
CA VAL A 214 4.73 9.74 14.39
C VAL A 214 5.46 9.83 15.72
N VAL A 215 5.47 8.73 16.47
CA VAL A 215 6.14 8.66 17.77
C VAL A 215 7.54 8.03 17.69
N LYS A 216 7.80 7.28 16.62
CA LYS A 216 9.11 6.66 16.38
C LYS A 216 9.36 6.43 14.90
N GLU A 217 10.61 6.64 14.49
CA GLU A 217 11.15 6.30 13.17
C GLU A 217 12.48 5.57 13.36
N ALA A 218 12.67 4.44 12.69
CA ALA A 218 13.95 3.73 12.66
C ALA A 218 14.02 2.72 11.50
N LYS A 219 15.18 2.06 11.36
CA LYS A 219 15.29 0.85 10.53
C LYS A 219 14.31 -0.20 11.07
N ALA A 220 13.66 -0.93 10.20
CA ALA A 220 12.67 -1.92 10.60
C ALA A 220 13.25 -3.00 11.53
N GLN A 221 14.50 -3.40 11.29
CA GLN A 221 15.20 -4.37 12.13
C GLN A 221 15.43 -3.86 13.58
N ASP A 222 15.67 -2.56 13.74
CA ASP A 222 15.86 -1.96 15.07
C ASP A 222 14.52 -1.96 15.84
N LEU A 223 13.41 -1.66 15.14
CA LEU A 223 12.07 -1.70 15.74
C LEU A 223 11.60 -3.12 16.08
N LEU A 224 12.00 -4.14 15.32
CA LEU A 224 11.75 -5.55 15.67
C LEU A 224 12.36 -5.94 17.03
N ASN A 225 13.48 -5.33 17.39
CA ASN A 225 14.20 -5.61 18.62
C ASN A 225 13.89 -4.61 19.76
N ASP A 226 13.12 -3.57 19.46
CA ASP A 226 12.76 -2.54 20.45
C ASP A 226 11.76 -3.09 21.48
N PRO A 227 12.07 -3.07 22.79
CA PRO A 227 11.20 -3.63 23.83
C PRO A 227 9.81 -2.97 23.88
N ALA A 228 9.72 -1.65 23.68
CA ALA A 228 8.46 -0.93 23.70
C ALA A 228 7.58 -1.28 22.49
N VAL A 229 8.18 -1.36 21.29
CA VAL A 229 7.47 -1.78 20.06
C VAL A 229 7.02 -3.23 20.18
N ARG A 230 7.85 -4.12 20.72
CA ARG A 230 7.50 -5.52 20.97
C ARG A 230 6.31 -5.66 21.91
N ALA A 231 6.34 -4.96 23.02
CA ALA A 231 5.25 -5.00 24.01
C ALA A 231 3.93 -4.44 23.44
N ALA A 232 4.00 -3.35 22.66
CA ALA A 232 2.81 -2.68 22.14
C ALA A 232 2.21 -3.32 20.87
N TYR A 233 3.05 -3.85 19.96
CA TYR A 233 2.63 -4.19 18.60
C TYR A 233 3.00 -5.60 18.10
N LEU A 234 3.98 -6.29 18.75
CA LEU A 234 4.42 -7.60 18.25
C LEU A 234 3.84 -8.77 19.03
N GLY A 235 3.10 -8.50 20.10
CA GLY A 235 2.65 -9.50 21.05
C GLY A 235 3.81 -10.01 21.90
N THR A 236 3.60 -10.14 23.21
CA THR A 236 4.50 -10.93 24.05
C THR A 236 4.34 -12.38 23.59
N GLY A 237 5.36 -12.93 22.95
CA GLY A 237 5.41 -14.37 22.67
C GLY A 237 5.34 -15.13 24.00
N ALA A 238 4.13 -15.37 24.46
CA ALA A 238 3.87 -16.35 25.49
C ALA A 238 3.70 -17.69 24.74
N HIS A 239 4.72 -18.53 24.85
CA HIS A 239 4.62 -19.96 24.61
C HIS A 239 4.02 -20.64 25.83
#